data_2dcac7839cdcb91c3450f1b2de479524
#
_entry.id   2dcac7839cdcb91c3450f1b2de479524
#
_cell.length_a   1.000
_cell.length_b   1.000
_cell.length_c   1.000
_cell.angle_alpha   90.00
_cell.angle_beta   90.00
_cell.angle_gamma   90.00
#
_symmetry.space_group_name_H-M   'P 1'
#
loop_
_entity.id
_entity.type
_entity.pdbx_description
1 polymer ?
#
loop_
_entity_poly.entity_id
_entity_poly.type
_entity_poly.pdbx_seq_one_letter_code
_entity_poly.pdbx_strand_id
1 'polypeptide(L)'
;MTKLLGKTAYVTGAGRGIGRAIALKLAAEGANLVINDLDADPASAVVAEINAMRGKAMAVAGSVNADGFAESFIQGGIDRFGGVDIIVNNAGYTWDALIGKMSDAQFDAMMDVHLKAPFRILRAATPFIADAATREAAEGREVFRKVVNISSVAGTGGNPGQANYAAAKAGVLGLTKTLAKEWGRYKVNVNAVAFGMIATRLTAATAEKEMITVDGNQVGVGIPQKVVQGVEAMIPLRRAGTVEEAAGGVYLFCIPESNYVSGQTLIVGGGLSL
;
A
#
# COMPACT_ATOMS: atom_id res chain seq x y z
N MET A 1 -3.32 -9.24 23.35
CA MET A 1 -2.05 -9.83 22.87
C MET A 1 -1.73 -9.17 21.54
N THR A 2 -0.51 -8.69 21.35
CA THR A 2 -0.03 -8.12 20.10
C THR A 2 0.18 -9.24 19.08
N LYS A 3 -0.60 -9.22 17.97
CA LYS A 3 -0.63 -10.32 16.99
C LYS A 3 0.58 -10.36 16.05
N LEU A 4 1.34 -9.26 15.99
CA LEU A 4 2.48 -9.08 15.08
C LEU A 4 3.81 -8.94 15.81
N LEU A 5 3.88 -9.36 17.08
CA LEU A 5 5.10 -9.26 17.87
C LEU A 5 6.28 -9.96 17.17
N GLY A 6 7.38 -9.21 16.98
CA GLY A 6 8.60 -9.71 16.34
C GLY A 6 8.54 -9.81 14.81
N LYS A 7 7.41 -9.49 14.17
CA LYS A 7 7.27 -9.41 12.72
C LYS A 7 7.89 -8.11 12.19
N THR A 8 8.45 -8.14 10.99
CA THR A 8 8.95 -6.96 10.29
C THR A 8 8.02 -6.62 9.13
N ALA A 9 7.47 -5.41 9.16
CA ALA A 9 6.52 -4.91 8.16
C ALA A 9 7.13 -3.74 7.36
N TYR A 10 7.03 -3.82 6.05
CA TYR A 10 7.46 -2.81 5.08
C TYR A 10 6.23 -2.11 4.52
N VAL A 11 6.17 -0.78 4.62
CA VAL A 11 5.02 0.01 4.14
C VAL A 11 5.52 1.16 3.28
N THR A 12 5.11 1.20 2.01
CA THR A 12 5.45 2.30 1.09
C THR A 12 4.42 3.41 1.16
N GLY A 13 4.86 4.68 0.94
CA GLY A 13 4.00 5.85 1.05
C GLY A 13 3.43 6.02 2.46
N ALA A 14 4.24 5.79 3.48
CA ALA A 14 3.79 5.67 4.87
C ALA A 14 4.05 6.90 5.74
N GLY A 15 4.54 8.00 5.16
CA GLY A 15 4.72 9.25 5.90
C GLY A 15 3.42 10.01 6.17
N ARG A 16 2.32 9.67 5.46
CA ARG A 16 1.04 10.42 5.54
C ARG A 16 -0.16 9.49 5.30
N GLY A 17 -1.36 10.00 5.60
CA GLY A 17 -2.64 9.43 5.20
C GLY A 17 -2.80 7.95 5.55
N ILE A 18 -3.27 7.18 4.60
CA ILE A 18 -3.55 5.74 4.78
C ILE A 18 -2.28 4.97 5.15
N GLY A 19 -1.16 5.22 4.46
CA GLY A 19 0.10 4.50 4.74
C GLY A 19 0.61 4.74 6.15
N ARG A 20 0.54 5.98 6.67
CA ARG A 20 0.85 6.29 8.07
C ARG A 20 -0.07 5.53 9.03
N ALA A 21 -1.38 5.55 8.78
CA ALA A 21 -2.35 4.84 9.63
C ALA A 21 -2.08 3.32 9.64
N ILE A 22 -1.73 2.73 8.49
CA ILE A 22 -1.32 1.33 8.39
C ILE A 22 -0.06 1.08 9.23
N ALA A 23 0.98 1.90 9.08
CA ALA A 23 2.24 1.75 9.82
C ALA A 23 2.01 1.81 11.33
N LEU A 24 1.24 2.79 11.81
CA LEU A 24 0.90 2.93 13.23
C LEU A 24 0.08 1.76 13.74
N LYS A 25 -0.91 1.27 12.96
CA LYS A 25 -1.70 0.10 13.33
C LYS A 25 -0.84 -1.15 13.46
N LEU A 26 0.06 -1.43 12.52
CA LEU A 26 0.95 -2.58 12.58
C LEU A 26 1.96 -2.47 13.73
N ALA A 27 2.49 -1.26 14.00
CA ALA A 27 3.37 -0.99 15.13
C ALA A 27 2.68 -1.22 16.48
N ALA A 28 1.44 -0.76 16.64
CA ALA A 28 0.63 -0.98 17.84
C ALA A 28 0.36 -2.48 18.12
N GLU A 29 0.41 -3.30 17.07
CA GLU A 29 0.29 -4.76 17.15
C GLU A 29 1.65 -5.48 17.32
N GLY A 30 2.74 -4.72 17.49
CA GLY A 30 4.07 -5.24 17.85
C GLY A 30 5.02 -5.49 16.68
N ALA A 31 4.67 -5.08 15.46
CA ALA A 31 5.58 -5.18 14.32
C ALA A 31 6.72 -4.15 14.40
N ASN A 32 7.90 -4.52 13.92
CA ASN A 32 8.96 -3.58 13.54
C ASN A 32 8.61 -2.98 12.17
N LEU A 33 8.83 -1.69 11.96
CA LEU A 33 8.40 -0.98 10.74
C LEU A 33 9.57 -0.50 9.90
N VAL A 34 9.53 -0.80 8.60
CA VAL A 34 10.34 -0.16 7.56
C VAL A 34 9.42 0.75 6.76
N ILE A 35 9.60 2.05 6.94
CA ILE A 35 8.71 3.08 6.41
C ILE A 35 9.37 3.75 5.22
N ASN A 36 8.67 3.78 4.10
CA ASN A 36 9.06 4.62 2.97
C ASN A 36 8.06 5.77 2.79
N ASP A 37 8.56 6.91 2.43
CA ASP A 37 7.85 8.01 1.79
C ASP A 37 8.79 8.71 0.79
N LEU A 38 8.21 9.43 -0.18
CA LEU A 38 8.99 10.23 -1.12
C LEU A 38 9.82 11.28 -0.38
N ASP A 39 9.20 11.92 0.63
CA ASP A 39 9.79 12.96 1.46
C ASP A 39 10.36 12.37 2.76
N ALA A 40 11.59 12.77 3.12
CA ALA A 40 12.27 12.27 4.30
C ALA A 40 11.62 12.72 5.62
N ASP A 41 11.16 13.98 5.70
CA ASP A 41 10.60 14.54 6.93
C ASP A 41 9.33 13.82 7.39
N PRO A 42 8.30 13.59 6.53
CA PRO A 42 7.13 12.81 6.92
C PRO A 42 7.46 11.37 7.32
N ALA A 43 8.37 10.72 6.61
CA ALA A 43 8.80 9.37 6.98
C ALA A 43 9.45 9.34 8.37
N SER A 44 10.34 10.30 8.64
CA SER A 44 11.03 10.45 9.93
C SER A 44 10.07 10.80 11.08
N ALA A 45 9.05 11.62 10.81
CA ALA A 45 8.03 11.95 11.79
C ALA A 45 7.24 10.71 12.24
N VAL A 46 6.86 9.83 11.32
CA VAL A 46 6.17 8.57 11.64
C VAL A 46 7.09 7.60 12.41
N VAL A 47 8.38 7.55 12.08
CA VAL A 47 9.36 6.78 12.86
C VAL A 47 9.43 7.29 14.29
N ALA A 48 9.50 8.60 14.49
CA ALA A 48 9.52 9.20 15.84
C ALA A 48 8.24 8.88 16.62
N GLU A 49 7.07 8.92 15.97
CA GLU A 49 5.78 8.58 16.57
C GLU A 49 5.72 7.11 17.01
N ILE A 50 6.19 6.18 16.16
CA ILE A 50 6.24 4.75 16.49
C ILE A 50 7.20 4.50 17.66
N ASN A 51 8.36 5.16 17.67
CA ASN A 51 9.32 5.03 18.76
C ASN A 51 8.77 5.57 20.09
N ALA A 52 7.99 6.66 20.05
CA ALA A 52 7.30 7.19 21.23
C ALA A 52 6.27 6.21 21.82
N MET A 53 5.67 5.36 20.98
CA MET A 53 4.80 4.25 21.38
C MET A 53 5.56 3.00 21.85
N ARG A 54 6.89 3.08 22.03
CA ARG A 54 7.80 1.97 22.34
C ARG A 54 7.88 0.90 21.23
N GLY A 55 7.47 1.22 20.01
CA GLY A 55 7.69 0.42 18.81
C GLY A 55 9.12 0.59 18.27
N LYS A 56 9.42 -0.09 17.18
CA LYS A 56 10.69 0.03 16.46
C LYS A 56 10.42 0.33 15.01
N ALA A 57 11.02 1.40 14.49
CA ALA A 57 10.89 1.75 13.09
C ALA A 57 12.19 2.32 12.51
N MET A 58 12.30 2.26 11.19
CA MET A 58 13.30 2.98 10.40
C MET A 58 12.64 3.59 9.16
N ALA A 59 13.21 4.65 8.63
CA ALA A 59 12.78 5.28 7.39
C ALA A 59 13.76 5.00 6.26
N VAL A 60 13.22 4.80 5.06
CA VAL A 60 13.93 4.76 3.78
C VAL A 60 13.23 5.76 2.87
N ALA A 61 13.72 6.99 2.81
CA ALA A 61 13.13 8.04 1.99
C ALA A 61 13.53 7.88 0.51
N GLY A 62 12.64 8.31 -0.38
CA GLY A 62 12.87 8.34 -1.81
C GLY A 62 11.71 7.77 -2.62
N SER A 63 11.79 8.00 -3.94
CA SER A 63 10.79 7.50 -4.88
C SER A 63 10.85 5.97 -4.98
N VAL A 64 9.68 5.33 -4.91
CA VAL A 64 9.55 3.88 -5.15
C VAL A 64 9.87 3.49 -6.60
N ASN A 65 9.90 4.48 -7.51
CA ASN A 65 10.24 4.31 -8.92
C ASN A 65 11.75 4.39 -9.18
N ALA A 66 12.54 4.91 -8.23
CA ALA A 66 13.99 5.08 -8.42
C ALA A 66 14.69 3.73 -8.63
N ASP A 67 15.72 3.74 -9.47
CA ASP A 67 16.54 2.56 -9.70
C ASP A 67 17.28 2.16 -8.43
N GLY A 68 17.27 0.87 -8.11
CA GLY A 68 17.87 0.31 -6.90
C GLY A 68 17.07 0.56 -5.61
N PHE A 69 15.96 1.32 -5.66
CA PHE A 69 15.14 1.58 -4.47
C PHE A 69 14.60 0.28 -3.86
N ALA A 70 14.02 -0.59 -4.65
CA ALA A 70 13.40 -1.82 -4.17
C ALA A 70 14.39 -2.69 -3.39
N GLU A 71 15.59 -2.86 -3.93
CA GLU A 71 16.68 -3.61 -3.32
C GLU A 71 17.13 -2.97 -2.01
N SER A 72 17.38 -1.65 -2.01
CA SER A 72 17.80 -0.91 -0.81
C SER A 72 16.73 -0.91 0.28
N PHE A 73 15.45 -0.81 -0.10
CA PHE A 73 14.32 -0.82 0.84
C PHE A 73 14.21 -2.17 1.56
N ILE A 74 14.27 -3.27 0.81
CA ILE A 74 14.20 -4.62 1.38
C ILE A 74 15.45 -4.93 2.20
N GLN A 75 16.66 -4.69 1.66
CA GLN A 75 17.91 -4.99 2.34
C GLN A 75 18.05 -4.19 3.63
N GLY A 76 17.75 -2.89 3.61
CA GLY A 76 17.84 -2.03 4.80
C GLY A 76 16.98 -2.53 5.97
N GLY A 77 15.78 -3.02 5.69
CA GLY A 77 14.93 -3.61 6.74
C GLY A 77 15.45 -4.96 7.24
N ILE A 78 16.03 -5.78 6.36
CA ILE A 78 16.67 -7.05 6.75
C ILE A 78 17.87 -6.78 7.65
N ASP A 79 18.74 -5.86 7.29
CA ASP A 79 19.93 -5.48 8.06
C ASP A 79 19.54 -4.96 9.46
N ARG A 80 18.41 -4.25 9.55
CA ARG A 80 17.96 -3.63 10.79
C ARG A 80 17.16 -4.56 11.70
N PHE A 81 16.30 -5.42 11.11
CA PHE A 81 15.29 -6.20 11.84
C PHE A 81 15.34 -7.71 11.55
N GLY A 82 16.17 -8.16 10.62
CA GLY A 82 16.47 -9.58 10.40
C GLY A 82 15.52 -10.32 9.46
N GLY A 83 14.49 -9.69 8.89
CA GLY A 83 13.57 -10.43 8.03
C GLY A 83 12.53 -9.60 7.26
N VAL A 84 11.74 -10.31 6.44
CA VAL A 84 10.61 -9.77 5.68
C VAL A 84 9.38 -10.61 6.01
N ASP A 85 8.46 -10.09 6.82
CA ASP A 85 7.24 -10.81 7.20
C ASP A 85 5.99 -10.23 6.54
N ILE A 86 5.90 -8.90 6.42
CA ILE A 86 4.73 -8.20 5.87
C ILE A 86 5.22 -7.14 4.88
N ILE A 87 4.63 -7.11 3.68
CA ILE A 87 4.84 -6.04 2.71
C ILE A 87 3.49 -5.41 2.37
N VAL A 88 3.37 -4.10 2.53
CA VAL A 88 2.21 -3.32 2.11
C VAL A 88 2.63 -2.34 1.03
N ASN A 89 2.26 -2.62 -0.21
CA ASN A 89 2.48 -1.76 -1.35
C ASN A 89 1.37 -0.70 -1.40
N ASN A 90 1.59 0.44 -0.73
CA ASN A 90 0.60 1.50 -0.57
C ASN A 90 0.97 2.79 -1.33
N ALA A 91 2.23 3.07 -1.61
CA ALA A 91 2.66 4.30 -2.30
C ALA A 91 1.85 4.57 -3.56
N GLY A 92 1.46 5.83 -3.74
CA GLY A 92 0.75 6.23 -4.92
C GLY A 92 0.04 7.58 -4.83
N TYR A 93 -0.39 8.06 -5.98
CA TYR A 93 -1.14 9.29 -6.19
C TYR A 93 -2.02 9.13 -7.44
N THR A 94 -2.77 10.15 -7.83
CA THR A 94 -3.55 10.15 -9.08
C THR A 94 -3.12 11.32 -9.96
N TRP A 95 -3.09 11.12 -11.28
CA TRP A 95 -2.83 12.16 -12.28
C TRP A 95 -3.84 12.02 -13.40
N ASP A 96 -5.03 12.51 -13.10
CA ASP A 96 -6.25 12.24 -13.84
C ASP A 96 -6.37 13.11 -15.10
N ALA A 97 -6.85 12.50 -16.19
CA ALA A 97 -7.29 13.17 -17.40
C ALA A 97 -8.27 12.27 -18.17
N LEU A 98 -9.22 12.90 -18.89
CA LEU A 98 -10.05 12.14 -19.84
C LEU A 98 -9.16 11.53 -20.94
N ILE A 99 -9.51 10.35 -21.44
CA ILE A 99 -8.69 9.58 -22.40
C ILE A 99 -8.18 10.39 -23.58
N GLY A 100 -9.00 11.26 -24.17
CA GLY A 100 -8.60 12.10 -25.29
C GLY A 100 -7.65 13.26 -24.94
N LYS A 101 -7.33 13.47 -23.64
CA LYS A 101 -6.42 14.50 -23.14
C LYS A 101 -5.29 13.91 -22.28
N MET A 102 -5.32 12.62 -22.03
CA MET A 102 -4.30 11.94 -21.24
C MET A 102 -3.02 11.80 -22.04
N SER A 103 -1.90 12.27 -21.49
CA SER A 103 -0.60 12.08 -22.11
C SER A 103 0.01 10.72 -21.74
N ASP A 104 0.95 10.24 -22.57
CA ASP A 104 1.72 9.03 -22.27
C ASP A 104 2.46 9.16 -20.92
N ALA A 105 3.01 10.34 -20.62
CA ALA A 105 3.66 10.61 -19.34
C ALA A 105 2.71 10.41 -18.13
N GLN A 106 1.44 10.84 -18.25
CA GLN A 106 0.44 10.59 -17.21
C GLN A 106 0.11 9.09 -17.09
N PHE A 107 0.04 8.39 -18.21
CA PHE A 107 -0.20 6.95 -18.22
C PHE A 107 0.96 6.20 -17.58
N ASP A 108 2.18 6.44 -18.04
CA ASP A 108 3.39 5.77 -17.58
C ASP A 108 3.65 6.01 -16.09
N ALA A 109 3.47 7.24 -15.61
CA ALA A 109 3.64 7.57 -14.19
C ALA A 109 2.72 6.75 -13.28
N MET A 110 1.46 6.50 -13.68
CA MET A 110 0.53 5.68 -12.92
C MET A 110 0.88 4.19 -12.99
N MET A 111 1.31 3.71 -14.16
CA MET A 111 1.80 2.34 -14.32
C MET A 111 3.06 2.10 -13.47
N ASP A 112 3.99 3.05 -13.47
CA ASP A 112 5.24 2.93 -12.72
C ASP A 112 4.99 2.85 -11.21
N VAL A 113 4.24 3.79 -10.64
CA VAL A 113 4.04 3.85 -9.18
C VAL A 113 3.11 2.76 -8.64
N HIS A 114 2.03 2.42 -9.39
CA HIS A 114 0.98 1.54 -8.87
C HIS A 114 1.13 0.07 -9.26
N LEU A 115 1.93 -0.25 -10.29
CA LEU A 115 2.11 -1.62 -10.76
C LEU A 115 3.58 -2.03 -10.79
N LYS A 116 4.45 -1.25 -11.43
CA LYS A 116 5.85 -1.60 -11.61
C LYS A 116 6.66 -1.51 -10.30
N ALA A 117 6.42 -0.49 -9.46
CA ALA A 117 7.06 -0.38 -8.17
C ALA A 117 6.69 -1.55 -7.22
N PRO A 118 5.41 -1.92 -7.01
CA PRO A 118 5.05 -3.14 -6.30
C PRO A 118 5.74 -4.40 -6.86
N PHE A 119 5.75 -4.57 -8.19
CA PHE A 119 6.45 -5.69 -8.82
C PHE A 119 7.94 -5.71 -8.47
N ARG A 120 8.64 -4.56 -8.57
CA ARG A 120 10.07 -4.46 -8.26
C ARG A 120 10.36 -4.79 -6.78
N ILE A 121 9.56 -4.27 -5.84
CA ILE A 121 9.69 -4.54 -4.40
C ILE A 121 9.49 -6.03 -4.11
N LEU A 122 8.44 -6.64 -4.65
CA LEU A 122 8.16 -8.06 -4.44
C LEU A 122 9.25 -8.93 -5.07
N ARG A 123 9.74 -8.59 -6.25
CA ARG A 123 10.88 -9.27 -6.89
C ARG A 123 12.14 -9.18 -6.02
N ALA A 124 12.46 -8.01 -5.45
CA ALA A 124 13.62 -7.84 -4.58
C ALA A 124 13.49 -8.64 -3.26
N ALA A 125 12.27 -8.82 -2.74
CA ALA A 125 12.01 -9.61 -1.54
C ALA A 125 12.08 -11.13 -1.76
N THR A 126 11.90 -11.60 -3.01
CA THR A 126 11.76 -13.03 -3.35
C THR A 126 12.91 -13.90 -2.82
N PRO A 127 14.21 -13.60 -3.03
CA PRO A 127 15.29 -14.47 -2.58
C PRO A 127 15.30 -14.61 -1.05
N PHE A 128 15.08 -13.53 -0.30
CA PHE A 128 15.06 -13.54 1.17
C PHE A 128 13.89 -14.35 1.73
N ILE A 129 12.71 -14.24 1.11
CA ILE A 129 11.52 -15.01 1.47
C ILE A 129 11.75 -16.50 1.19
N ALA A 130 12.30 -16.83 0.01
CA ALA A 130 12.55 -18.22 -0.39
C ALA A 130 13.58 -18.90 0.53
N ASP A 131 14.68 -18.21 0.83
CA ASP A 131 15.73 -18.71 1.73
C ASP A 131 15.21 -18.90 3.17
N ALA A 132 14.45 -17.93 3.68
CA ALA A 132 13.84 -18.06 5.00
C ALA A 132 12.85 -19.21 5.06
N ALA A 133 11.96 -19.35 4.07
CA ALA A 133 11.00 -20.44 4.00
C ALA A 133 11.68 -21.82 3.92
N THR A 134 12.80 -21.91 3.20
CA THR A 134 13.60 -23.15 3.09
C THR A 134 14.19 -23.54 4.45
N ARG A 135 14.80 -22.60 5.16
CA ARG A 135 15.35 -22.85 6.51
C ARG A 135 14.26 -23.24 7.50
N GLU A 136 13.14 -22.53 7.51
CA GLU A 136 12.00 -22.79 8.40
C GLU A 136 11.41 -24.18 8.18
N ALA A 137 11.26 -24.58 6.90
CA ALA A 137 10.80 -25.92 6.56
C ALA A 137 11.77 -27.02 7.02
N ALA A 138 13.07 -26.81 6.90
CA ALA A 138 14.09 -27.74 7.40
C ALA A 138 14.07 -27.88 8.94
N GLU A 139 13.65 -26.82 9.64
CA GLU A 139 13.46 -26.82 11.10
C GLU A 139 12.07 -27.31 11.55
N GLY A 140 11.21 -27.74 10.62
CA GLY A 140 9.85 -28.17 10.90
C GLY A 140 8.91 -27.05 11.34
N ARG A 141 9.24 -25.79 11.04
CA ARG A 141 8.43 -24.61 11.38
C ARG A 141 7.60 -24.13 10.20
N GLU A 142 6.35 -23.83 10.44
CA GLU A 142 5.46 -23.20 9.48
C GLU A 142 5.31 -21.70 9.80
N VAL A 143 5.87 -20.84 8.94
CA VAL A 143 5.85 -19.38 9.14
C VAL A 143 5.14 -18.70 7.96
N PHE A 144 4.01 -18.06 8.25
CA PHE A 144 3.25 -17.32 7.25
C PHE A 144 3.78 -15.89 7.12
N ARG A 145 3.93 -15.46 5.86
CA ARG A 145 4.23 -14.07 5.47
C ARG A 145 3.05 -13.46 4.73
N LYS A 146 2.97 -12.16 4.71
CA LYS A 146 1.82 -11.43 4.17
C LYS A 146 2.25 -10.38 3.17
N VAL A 147 1.55 -10.31 2.07
CA VAL A 147 1.63 -9.21 1.11
C VAL A 147 0.25 -8.61 0.95
N VAL A 148 0.14 -7.29 1.09
CA VAL A 148 -1.10 -6.56 0.84
C VAL A 148 -0.82 -5.48 -0.21
N ASN A 149 -1.38 -5.65 -1.39
CA ASN A 149 -1.32 -4.66 -2.45
C ASN A 149 -2.52 -3.72 -2.38
N ILE A 150 -2.27 -2.42 -2.34
CA ILE A 150 -3.36 -1.45 -2.31
C ILE A 150 -3.87 -1.20 -3.73
N SER A 151 -5.13 -1.57 -3.94
CA SER A 151 -5.92 -1.28 -5.14
C SER A 151 -6.95 -0.19 -4.86
N SER A 152 -7.95 -0.07 -5.71
CA SER A 152 -9.04 0.90 -5.64
C SER A 152 -10.30 0.30 -6.26
N VAL A 153 -11.46 0.80 -5.87
CA VAL A 153 -12.72 0.54 -6.58
C VAL A 153 -12.63 0.98 -8.05
N ALA A 154 -11.80 1.98 -8.38
CA ALA A 154 -11.50 2.35 -9.75
C ALA A 154 -10.81 1.21 -10.54
N GLY A 155 -10.02 0.37 -9.87
CA GLY A 155 -9.38 -0.81 -10.48
C GLY A 155 -10.34 -2.00 -10.66
N THR A 156 -11.48 -2.02 -9.97
CA THR A 156 -12.49 -3.10 -10.09
C THR A 156 -13.64 -2.72 -10.99
N GLY A 157 -14.06 -1.45 -11.01
CA GLY A 157 -15.23 -0.97 -11.75
C GLY A 157 -14.93 0.13 -12.78
N GLY A 158 -13.72 0.71 -12.75
CA GLY A 158 -13.38 1.88 -13.56
C GLY A 158 -13.82 3.19 -12.93
N ASN A 159 -13.22 4.31 -13.40
CA ASN A 159 -13.66 5.65 -13.02
C ASN A 159 -13.34 6.61 -14.17
N PRO A 160 -14.31 7.43 -14.63
CA PRO A 160 -14.06 8.43 -15.68
C PRO A 160 -12.90 9.36 -15.34
N GLY A 161 -11.97 9.57 -16.31
CA GLY A 161 -10.77 10.38 -16.11
C GLY A 161 -9.59 9.66 -15.49
N GLN A 162 -9.71 8.39 -15.13
CA GLN A 162 -8.68 7.58 -14.46
C GLN A 162 -8.27 6.35 -15.27
N ALA A 163 -8.25 6.41 -16.60
CA ALA A 163 -7.89 5.26 -17.42
C ALA A 163 -6.51 4.67 -17.06
N ASN A 164 -5.51 5.52 -16.80
CA ASN A 164 -4.18 5.15 -16.33
C ASN A 164 -4.19 4.51 -14.93
N TYR A 165 -4.79 5.20 -13.97
CA TYR A 165 -4.89 4.73 -12.58
C TYR A 165 -5.70 3.44 -12.46
N ALA A 166 -6.88 3.38 -13.12
CA ALA A 166 -7.73 2.20 -13.12
C ALA A 166 -7.01 0.98 -13.75
N ALA A 167 -6.32 1.17 -14.87
CA ALA A 167 -5.54 0.11 -15.51
C ALA A 167 -4.44 -0.43 -14.58
N ALA A 168 -3.67 0.46 -13.93
CA ALA A 168 -2.61 0.07 -13.00
C ALA A 168 -3.19 -0.64 -11.75
N LYS A 169 -4.31 -0.14 -11.20
CA LYS A 169 -4.99 -0.73 -10.03
C LYS A 169 -5.70 -2.05 -10.35
N ALA A 170 -6.14 -2.26 -11.59
CA ALA A 170 -6.59 -3.56 -12.08
C ALA A 170 -5.41 -4.51 -12.28
N GLY A 171 -4.30 -4.03 -12.86
CA GLY A 171 -3.07 -4.80 -13.06
C GLY A 171 -2.50 -5.37 -11.77
N VAL A 172 -2.51 -4.61 -10.68
CA VAL A 172 -2.04 -5.08 -9.38
C VAL A 172 -2.91 -6.20 -8.80
N LEU A 173 -4.20 -6.30 -9.15
CA LEU A 173 -5.04 -7.44 -8.79
C LEU A 173 -4.63 -8.71 -9.52
N GLY A 174 -4.22 -8.59 -10.79
CA GLY A 174 -3.63 -9.69 -11.55
C GLY A 174 -2.31 -10.19 -10.92
N LEU A 175 -1.40 -9.25 -10.59
CA LEU A 175 -0.15 -9.55 -9.87
C LEU A 175 -0.42 -10.25 -8.53
N THR A 176 -1.39 -9.78 -7.75
CA THR A 176 -1.82 -10.39 -6.48
C THR A 176 -2.21 -11.85 -6.65
N LYS A 177 -3.08 -12.16 -7.62
CA LYS A 177 -3.57 -13.52 -7.87
C LYS A 177 -2.48 -14.46 -8.37
N THR A 178 -1.55 -13.94 -9.18
CA THR A 178 -0.41 -14.71 -9.69
C THR A 178 0.54 -15.08 -8.56
N LEU A 179 0.97 -14.10 -7.77
CA LEU A 179 1.91 -14.34 -6.68
C LEU A 179 1.30 -15.17 -5.52
N ALA A 180 0.00 -15.10 -5.30
CA ALA A 180 -0.69 -15.99 -4.36
C ALA A 180 -0.49 -17.47 -4.71
N LYS A 181 -0.42 -17.80 -6.02
CA LYS A 181 -0.16 -19.15 -6.49
C LYS A 181 1.34 -19.50 -6.49
N GLU A 182 2.19 -18.59 -6.96
CA GLU A 182 3.64 -18.82 -7.03
C GLU A 182 4.28 -18.95 -5.64
N TRP A 183 3.86 -18.11 -4.70
CA TRP A 183 4.48 -18.01 -3.38
C TRP A 183 3.78 -18.83 -2.30
N GLY A 184 2.71 -19.54 -2.64
CA GLY A 184 2.02 -20.46 -1.72
C GLY A 184 2.96 -21.53 -1.15
N ARG A 185 3.93 -22.02 -1.94
CA ARG A 185 4.97 -22.96 -1.49
C ARG A 185 5.89 -22.38 -0.41
N TYR A 186 6.02 -21.05 -0.33
CA TYR A 186 6.79 -20.33 0.69
C TYR A 186 5.93 -19.89 1.87
N LYS A 187 4.65 -20.31 1.93
CA LYS A 187 3.67 -19.88 2.93
C LYS A 187 3.44 -18.37 2.95
N VAL A 188 3.44 -17.74 1.77
CA VAL A 188 3.12 -16.33 1.63
C VAL A 188 1.67 -16.16 1.18
N ASN A 189 0.88 -15.45 1.96
CA ASN A 189 -0.43 -14.99 1.55
C ASN A 189 -0.28 -13.65 0.80
N VAL A 190 -0.81 -13.57 -0.41
CA VAL A 190 -0.79 -12.35 -1.21
C VAL A 190 -2.22 -11.93 -1.48
N ASN A 191 -2.64 -10.78 -0.94
CA ASN A 191 -3.99 -10.26 -1.07
C ASN A 191 -3.97 -8.79 -1.49
N ALA A 192 -5.12 -8.26 -1.88
CA ALA A 192 -5.30 -6.86 -2.21
C ALA A 192 -6.43 -6.22 -1.39
N VAL A 193 -6.30 -4.93 -1.10
CA VAL A 193 -7.38 -4.10 -0.55
C VAL A 193 -7.72 -3.04 -1.57
N ALA A 194 -8.97 -3.01 -2.04
CA ALA A 194 -9.49 -2.01 -2.95
C ALA A 194 -10.25 -0.95 -2.14
N PHE A 195 -9.68 0.24 -2.05
CA PHE A 195 -10.34 1.34 -1.33
C PHE A 195 -11.39 2.03 -2.20
N GLY A 196 -12.53 2.35 -1.58
CA GLY A 196 -13.46 3.36 -2.03
C GLY A 196 -12.95 4.76 -1.67
N MET A 197 -13.88 5.66 -1.33
CA MET A 197 -13.52 7.00 -0.89
C MET A 197 -13.04 6.99 0.56
N ILE A 198 -11.78 7.34 0.79
CA ILE A 198 -11.16 7.50 2.12
C ILE A 198 -10.76 8.96 2.28
N ALA A 199 -11.09 9.57 3.41
CA ALA A 199 -10.75 10.96 3.71
C ALA A 199 -9.24 11.13 3.93
N THR A 200 -8.57 11.75 2.95
CA THR A 200 -7.13 12.04 2.95
C THR A 200 -6.88 13.40 2.31
N ARG A 201 -5.64 13.89 2.34
CA ARG A 201 -5.26 15.10 1.61
C ARG A 201 -5.58 14.99 0.10
N LEU A 202 -5.42 13.83 -0.50
CA LEU A 202 -5.67 13.60 -1.93
C LEU A 202 -7.16 13.69 -2.29
N THR A 203 -8.04 13.35 -1.35
CA THR A 203 -9.51 13.35 -1.52
C THR A 203 -10.20 14.48 -0.75
N ALA A 204 -9.42 15.37 -0.12
CA ALA A 204 -9.97 16.52 0.60
C ALA A 204 -10.78 17.40 -0.34
N ALA A 205 -11.93 17.87 0.17
CA ALA A 205 -12.73 18.85 -0.54
C ALA A 205 -11.98 20.17 -0.65
N THR A 206 -11.86 20.70 -1.87
CA THR A 206 -11.17 21.96 -2.11
C THR A 206 -11.88 22.80 -3.18
N ALA A 207 -11.77 24.12 -3.05
CA ALA A 207 -12.22 25.04 -4.11
C ALA A 207 -11.22 25.07 -5.29
N GLU A 208 -9.94 24.97 -4.97
CA GLU A 208 -8.85 24.95 -5.95
C GLU A 208 -7.92 23.77 -5.64
N LYS A 209 -7.39 23.12 -6.69
CA LYS A 209 -6.45 22.02 -6.51
C LYS A 209 -5.13 22.54 -5.93
N GLU A 210 -4.67 21.91 -4.87
CA GLU A 210 -3.31 22.09 -4.37
C GLU A 210 -2.33 21.41 -5.35
N MET A 211 -1.29 22.13 -5.77
CA MET A 211 -0.25 21.55 -6.64
C MET A 211 0.85 20.94 -5.78
N ILE A 212 1.14 19.67 -6.03
CA ILE A 212 2.25 18.96 -5.41
C ILE A 212 3.25 18.50 -6.47
N THR A 213 4.51 18.38 -6.10
CA THR A 213 5.54 17.81 -6.99
C THR A 213 5.76 16.34 -6.63
N VAL A 214 5.60 15.44 -7.60
CA VAL A 214 5.86 14.01 -7.46
C VAL A 214 6.74 13.56 -8.62
N ASP A 215 7.92 13.04 -8.32
CA ASP A 215 8.90 12.58 -9.32
C ASP A 215 9.15 13.64 -10.43
N GLY A 216 9.23 14.91 -10.04
CA GLY A 216 9.44 16.04 -10.96
C GLY A 216 8.17 16.54 -11.67
N ASN A 217 7.04 15.88 -11.55
CA ASN A 217 5.79 16.26 -12.17
C ASN A 217 4.92 17.11 -11.24
N GLN A 218 4.28 18.14 -11.80
CA GLN A 218 3.29 18.96 -11.08
C GLN A 218 1.92 18.27 -11.14
N VAL A 219 1.38 17.89 -10.00
CA VAL A 219 0.12 17.14 -9.90
C VAL A 219 -0.86 17.89 -9.01
N GLY A 220 -2.06 18.15 -9.52
CA GLY A 220 -3.12 18.80 -8.75
C GLY A 220 -3.87 17.78 -7.87
N VAL A 221 -3.89 18.00 -6.55
CA VAL A 221 -4.62 17.18 -5.59
C VAL A 221 -5.81 17.90 -4.99
N GLY A 222 -6.74 17.13 -4.43
CA GLY A 222 -8.01 17.62 -3.91
C GLY A 222 -9.16 17.44 -4.91
N ILE A 223 -10.35 17.36 -4.39
CA ILE A 223 -11.59 17.07 -5.14
C ILE A 223 -12.59 18.22 -4.94
N PRO A 224 -13.28 18.72 -5.98
CA PRO A 224 -14.32 19.73 -5.80
C PRO A 224 -15.40 19.27 -4.82
N GLN A 225 -15.84 20.16 -3.92
CA GLN A 225 -16.82 19.87 -2.87
C GLN A 225 -18.09 19.15 -3.38
N LYS A 226 -18.61 19.58 -4.54
CA LYS A 226 -19.80 18.95 -5.15
C LYS A 226 -19.55 17.50 -5.55
N VAL A 227 -18.34 17.17 -5.99
CA VAL A 227 -17.96 15.81 -6.37
C VAL A 227 -17.86 14.95 -5.12
N VAL A 228 -17.23 15.44 -4.04
CA VAL A 228 -17.18 14.76 -2.74
C VAL A 228 -18.58 14.42 -2.27
N GLN A 229 -19.49 15.40 -2.20
CA GLN A 229 -20.88 15.19 -1.80
C GLN A 229 -21.62 14.20 -2.70
N GLY A 230 -21.39 14.24 -4.02
CA GLY A 230 -21.97 13.30 -4.95
C GLY A 230 -21.51 11.86 -4.72
N VAL A 231 -20.22 11.65 -4.46
CA VAL A 231 -19.68 10.32 -4.14
C VAL A 231 -20.19 9.83 -2.78
N GLU A 232 -20.21 10.68 -1.75
CA GLU A 232 -20.74 10.32 -0.43
C GLU A 232 -22.22 9.91 -0.47
N ALA A 233 -23.01 10.57 -1.34
CA ALA A 233 -24.41 10.21 -1.55
C ALA A 233 -24.58 8.82 -2.19
N MET A 234 -23.60 8.33 -2.96
CA MET A 234 -23.59 6.98 -3.54
C MET A 234 -23.10 5.91 -2.58
N ILE A 235 -22.32 6.27 -1.56
CA ILE A 235 -21.85 5.32 -0.55
C ILE A 235 -23.01 4.91 0.36
N PRO A 236 -23.33 3.62 0.51
CA PRO A 236 -24.40 3.18 1.42
C PRO A 236 -24.24 3.66 2.86
N LEU A 237 -23.01 3.72 3.39
CA LEU A 237 -22.71 4.28 4.73
C LEU A 237 -22.74 5.82 4.78
N ARG A 238 -23.01 6.51 3.65
CA ARG A 238 -23.25 7.97 3.54
C ARG A 238 -22.10 8.85 4.01
N ARG A 239 -20.87 8.36 3.98
CA ARG A 239 -19.67 9.13 4.29
C ARG A 239 -18.43 8.49 3.66
N ALA A 240 -17.37 9.26 3.52
CA ALA A 240 -16.04 8.72 3.28
C ALA A 240 -15.58 7.87 4.50
N GLY A 241 -14.75 6.86 4.26
CA GLY A 241 -14.04 6.13 5.32
C GLY A 241 -12.91 6.95 5.90
N THR A 242 -12.51 6.66 7.14
CA THR A 242 -11.32 7.26 7.76
C THR A 242 -10.05 6.49 7.37
N VAL A 243 -8.89 7.09 7.60
CA VAL A 243 -7.60 6.41 7.36
C VAL A 243 -7.40 5.24 8.33
N GLU A 244 -7.96 5.30 9.52
CA GLU A 244 -7.95 4.22 10.52
C GLU A 244 -8.82 3.04 10.06
N GLU A 245 -9.99 3.30 9.49
CA GLU A 245 -10.85 2.26 8.90
C GLU A 245 -10.17 1.58 7.70
N ALA A 246 -9.49 2.36 6.85
CA ALA A 246 -8.67 1.82 5.77
C ALA A 246 -7.53 0.93 6.28
N ALA A 247 -6.79 1.39 7.31
CA ALA A 247 -5.74 0.62 7.97
C ALA A 247 -6.28 -0.66 8.62
N GLY A 248 -7.49 -0.61 9.20
CA GLY A 248 -8.20 -1.78 9.71
C GLY A 248 -8.42 -2.84 8.63
N GLY A 249 -8.86 -2.43 7.44
CA GLY A 249 -9.05 -3.34 6.30
C GLY A 249 -7.75 -4.02 5.85
N VAL A 250 -6.63 -3.31 5.83
CA VAL A 250 -5.30 -3.88 5.53
C VAL A 250 -4.85 -4.85 6.62
N TYR A 251 -5.04 -4.47 7.88
CA TYR A 251 -4.66 -5.27 9.04
C TYR A 251 -5.30 -6.66 9.04
N LEU A 252 -6.55 -6.80 8.57
CA LEU A 252 -7.23 -8.11 8.45
C LEU A 252 -6.42 -9.13 7.65
N PHE A 253 -5.65 -8.71 6.66
CA PHE A 253 -4.78 -9.60 5.89
C PHE A 253 -3.39 -9.80 6.47
N CYS A 254 -3.02 -9.04 7.51
CA CYS A 254 -1.69 -9.14 8.14
C CYS A 254 -1.65 -10.10 9.33
N ILE A 255 -2.79 -10.48 9.88
CA ILE A 255 -2.90 -11.27 11.12
C ILE A 255 -2.92 -12.79 10.87
N PRO A 256 -2.62 -13.62 11.87
CA PRO A 256 -2.63 -15.09 11.75
C PRO A 256 -3.98 -15.67 11.32
N GLU A 257 -5.09 -15.05 11.70
CA GLU A 257 -6.43 -15.51 11.35
C GLU A 257 -6.69 -15.50 9.83
N SER A 258 -5.88 -14.78 9.05
CA SER A 258 -5.93 -14.80 7.59
C SER A 258 -4.94 -15.78 6.93
N ASN A 259 -4.34 -16.72 7.66
CA ASN A 259 -3.34 -17.63 7.09
C ASN A 259 -3.88 -18.52 5.96
N TYR A 260 -5.18 -18.74 5.87
CA TYR A 260 -5.78 -19.51 4.77
C TYR A 260 -6.47 -18.62 3.71
N VAL A 261 -6.23 -17.30 3.75
CA VAL A 261 -6.78 -16.32 2.80
C VAL A 261 -5.65 -15.83 1.89
N SER A 262 -5.70 -16.18 0.60
CA SER A 262 -4.71 -15.74 -0.40
C SER A 262 -5.37 -15.54 -1.77
N GLY A 263 -4.85 -14.59 -2.55
CA GLY A 263 -5.36 -14.24 -3.87
C GLY A 263 -6.67 -13.44 -3.86
N GLN A 264 -7.09 -12.93 -2.69
CA GLN A 264 -8.38 -12.24 -2.53
C GLN A 264 -8.24 -10.72 -2.66
N THR A 265 -9.36 -10.08 -2.98
CA THR A 265 -9.51 -8.63 -2.98
C THR A 265 -10.63 -8.26 -2.02
N LEU A 266 -10.28 -7.50 -0.97
CA LEU A 266 -11.25 -6.93 -0.04
C LEU A 266 -11.59 -5.50 -0.46
N ILE A 267 -12.87 -5.21 -0.66
CA ILE A 267 -13.32 -3.84 -0.89
C ILE A 267 -13.59 -3.18 0.46
N VAL A 268 -12.90 -2.06 0.71
CA VAL A 268 -13.10 -1.19 1.87
C VAL A 268 -13.66 0.13 1.36
N GLY A 269 -14.98 0.20 1.19
CA GLY A 269 -15.64 1.30 0.48
C GLY A 269 -17.01 1.67 1.04
N GLY A 270 -17.37 1.24 2.26
CA GLY A 270 -18.66 1.58 2.86
C GLY A 270 -19.88 1.07 2.11
N GLY A 271 -19.74 -0.02 1.35
CA GLY A 271 -20.76 -0.59 0.48
C GLY A 271 -20.75 -0.03 -0.95
N LEU A 272 -19.86 0.92 -1.27
CA LEU A 272 -19.70 1.41 -2.64
C LEU A 272 -19.20 0.28 -3.53
N SER A 273 -19.97 -0.07 -4.56
CA SER A 273 -19.56 -0.93 -5.68
C SER A 273 -19.67 -0.11 -6.97
N LEU A 274 -18.59 -0.05 -7.74
CA LEU A 274 -18.57 0.56 -9.07
C LEU A 274 -18.60 -0.53 -10.12
#